data_6342771fe2d0b8bd8c2972e8be58f7d6
#
_entry.id   6342771fe2d0b8bd8c2972e8be58f7d6
#
_cell.length_a   1.000
_cell.length_b   1.000
_cell.length_c   1.000
_cell.angle_alpha   90.00
_cell.angle_beta   90.00
_cell.angle_gamma   90.00
#
_symmetry.space_group_name_H-M   'P 1'
#
loop_
_entity.id
_entity.type
_entity.pdbx_description
1 polymer ?
#
loop_
_entity_poly.entity_id
_entity_poly.type
_entity_poly.pdbx_seq_one_letter_code
_entity_poly.pdbx_strand_id
1 'polypeptide(L)'
;MAVPVYDNHIHLRPDGEGIAALKRFQKAGGTGLTLVNLPYPHIEVKDVEGFREGYGLTIRTAEKAREETELTVNVAIGPYPVTFLHLREAIGVERAYEEMIKAVDIAAGLVQEGMAQAIGEVGRPHFPCDEEAMEFSNEILLHAMRSAAECSCPVIIHSESATVETMEGFARMADAAGLERGMVVKHLAPPLTTREESFGLIPSLPASRSAIRQALQKGGEFLIETDFIDDPQRPGAAMDVVSVPKRVKGLMQSGEFSEEQAYSCGQELPARLYGKA
;
A
#
# COMPACT_ATOMS: atom_id res chain seq x y z
N MET A 1 -7.45 8.28 -26.42
CA MET A 1 -6.31 7.71 -25.67
C MET A 1 -6.87 6.65 -24.72
N ALA A 2 -6.10 5.62 -24.37
CA ALA A 2 -6.55 4.66 -23.36
C ALA A 2 -6.62 5.37 -22.00
N VAL A 3 -7.67 5.11 -21.24
CA VAL A 3 -7.84 5.70 -19.90
C VAL A 3 -6.81 5.06 -18.95
N PRO A 4 -6.14 5.84 -18.09
CA PRO A 4 -5.18 5.30 -17.14
C PRO A 4 -5.88 4.40 -16.11
N VAL A 5 -5.27 3.26 -15.83
CA VAL A 5 -5.76 2.28 -14.85
C VAL A 5 -4.62 1.90 -13.92
N TYR A 6 -4.74 2.28 -12.67
CA TYR A 6 -3.72 2.09 -11.64
C TYR A 6 -4.23 1.15 -10.54
N ASP A 7 -3.40 0.17 -10.16
CA ASP A 7 -3.62 -0.68 -9.00
C ASP A 7 -2.70 -0.25 -7.87
N ASN A 8 -3.27 0.28 -6.80
CA ASN A 8 -2.48 0.88 -5.73
C ASN A 8 -1.77 -0.13 -4.82
N HIS A 9 -2.07 -1.43 -4.91
CA HIS A 9 -1.54 -2.39 -3.97
C HIS A 9 -1.45 -3.80 -4.54
N ILE A 10 -0.24 -4.21 -4.90
CA ILE A 10 0.07 -5.53 -5.45
C ILE A 10 1.30 -6.10 -4.74
N HIS A 11 1.24 -7.36 -4.38
CA HIS A 11 2.36 -8.14 -3.87
C HIS A 11 2.76 -9.21 -4.85
N LEU A 12 4.04 -9.29 -5.19
CA LEU A 12 4.60 -10.36 -6.01
C LEU A 12 5.55 -11.23 -5.19
N ARG A 13 5.55 -12.52 -5.49
CA ARG A 13 6.46 -13.49 -4.87
C ARG A 13 7.37 -14.15 -5.90
N PRO A 14 8.62 -14.50 -5.56
CA PRO A 14 9.54 -15.19 -6.47
C PRO A 14 9.08 -16.58 -6.88
N ASP A 15 8.28 -17.24 -6.04
CA ASP A 15 7.70 -18.57 -6.25
C ASP A 15 6.28 -18.53 -6.83
N GLY A 16 5.75 -17.33 -7.14
CA GLY A 16 4.45 -17.11 -7.76
C GLY A 16 4.52 -16.92 -9.27
N GLU A 17 3.50 -16.26 -9.83
CA GLU A 17 3.46 -15.86 -11.25
C GLU A 17 4.51 -14.78 -11.59
N GLY A 18 4.85 -13.94 -10.61
CA GLY A 18 5.82 -12.87 -10.77
C GLY A 18 5.42 -11.88 -11.87
N ILE A 19 6.36 -11.61 -12.79
CA ILE A 19 6.13 -10.66 -13.90
C ILE A 19 5.03 -11.13 -14.86
N ALA A 20 4.73 -12.42 -14.93
CA ALA A 20 3.62 -12.92 -15.75
C ALA A 20 2.26 -12.38 -15.25
N ALA A 21 2.06 -12.23 -13.95
CA ALA A 21 0.87 -11.58 -13.41
C ALA A 21 0.76 -10.12 -13.88
N LEU A 22 1.85 -9.36 -13.90
CA LEU A 22 1.86 -7.99 -14.40
C LEU A 22 1.61 -7.89 -15.91
N LYS A 23 2.11 -8.84 -16.70
CA LYS A 23 1.77 -8.94 -18.13
C LYS A 23 0.28 -9.23 -18.36
N ARG A 24 -0.35 -10.02 -17.48
CA ARG A 24 -1.82 -10.21 -17.47
C ARG A 24 -2.55 -8.90 -17.13
N PHE A 25 -2.08 -8.17 -16.13
CA PHE A 25 -2.61 -6.85 -15.74
C PHE A 25 -2.54 -5.86 -16.89
N GLN A 26 -1.37 -5.69 -17.50
CA GLN A 26 -1.16 -4.82 -18.66
C GLN A 26 -2.08 -5.20 -19.84
N LYS A 27 -2.14 -6.49 -20.18
CA LYS A 27 -3.03 -7.00 -21.26
C LYS A 27 -4.51 -6.72 -20.99
N ALA A 28 -4.92 -6.67 -19.72
CA ALA A 28 -6.29 -6.32 -19.33
C ALA A 28 -6.58 -4.82 -19.41
N GLY A 29 -5.55 -3.97 -19.59
CA GLY A 29 -5.66 -2.53 -19.71
C GLY A 29 -5.07 -1.75 -18.52
N GLY A 30 -4.36 -2.41 -17.62
CA GLY A 30 -3.61 -1.76 -16.55
C GLY A 30 -2.47 -0.92 -17.10
N THR A 31 -2.22 0.25 -16.52
CA THR A 31 -1.17 1.20 -16.95
C THR A 31 -0.12 1.46 -15.89
N GLY A 32 -0.44 1.22 -14.61
CA GLY A 32 0.50 1.42 -13.53
C GLY A 32 0.06 0.74 -12.24
N LEU A 33 1.00 0.60 -11.31
CA LEU A 33 0.75 -0.05 -10.02
C LEU A 33 1.75 0.41 -8.95
N THR A 34 1.39 0.17 -7.68
CA THR A 34 2.34 0.15 -6.57
C THR A 34 2.65 -1.29 -6.19
N LEU A 35 3.92 -1.67 -6.33
CA LEU A 35 4.44 -2.94 -5.83
C LEU A 35 4.84 -2.76 -4.37
N VAL A 36 4.20 -3.53 -3.49
CA VAL A 36 4.38 -3.43 -2.04
C VAL A 36 5.10 -4.67 -1.53
N ASN A 37 6.09 -4.48 -0.64
CA ASN A 37 6.77 -5.61 -0.04
C ASN A 37 5.82 -6.43 0.86
N LEU A 38 6.15 -7.69 1.02
CA LEU A 38 5.49 -8.61 1.97
C LEU A 38 6.56 -9.42 2.71
N PRO A 39 6.23 -10.07 3.83
CA PRO A 39 7.10 -11.07 4.41
C PRO A 39 7.27 -12.26 3.45
N TYR A 40 8.47 -12.43 2.92
CA TYR A 40 8.79 -13.53 1.98
C TYR A 40 9.08 -14.82 2.76
N PRO A 41 8.44 -15.96 2.46
CA PRO A 41 8.58 -17.19 3.25
C PRO A 41 9.99 -17.77 3.35
N HIS A 42 10.85 -17.41 2.38
CA HIS A 42 12.25 -17.87 2.34
C HIS A 42 13.23 -16.88 2.99
N ILE A 43 12.74 -15.72 3.43
CA ILE A 43 13.52 -14.72 4.17
C ILE A 43 13.09 -14.76 5.64
N GLU A 44 13.98 -15.21 6.51
CA GLU A 44 13.72 -15.21 7.93
C GLU A 44 14.03 -13.81 8.51
N VAL A 45 12.99 -13.11 8.97
CA VAL A 45 13.14 -11.81 9.60
C VAL A 45 13.38 -12.00 11.09
N LYS A 46 14.64 -11.95 11.52
CA LYS A 46 15.06 -11.98 12.93
C LYS A 46 15.61 -10.65 13.42
N ASP A 47 16.06 -9.85 12.50
CA ASP A 47 16.71 -8.57 12.70
C ASP A 47 16.53 -7.68 11.47
N VAL A 48 17.15 -6.50 11.48
CA VAL A 48 17.09 -5.52 10.41
C VAL A 48 17.61 -6.03 9.06
N GLU A 49 18.53 -7.01 9.03
CA GLU A 49 19.06 -7.53 7.76
C GLU A 49 18.02 -8.35 6.98
N GLY A 50 17.12 -9.05 7.69
CA GLY A 50 16.00 -9.72 7.05
C GLY A 50 15.03 -8.75 6.37
N PHE A 51 14.79 -7.59 6.99
CA PHE A 51 14.01 -6.51 6.34
C PHE A 51 14.74 -5.96 5.12
N ARG A 52 16.05 -5.67 5.22
CA ARG A 52 16.87 -5.19 4.10
C ARG A 52 16.84 -6.14 2.90
N GLU A 53 16.95 -7.44 3.15
CA GLU A 53 16.88 -8.46 2.11
C GLU A 53 15.50 -8.46 1.42
N GLY A 54 14.41 -8.40 2.20
CA GLY A 54 13.04 -8.34 1.69
C GLY A 54 12.78 -7.10 0.84
N TYR A 55 13.20 -5.93 1.31
CA TYR A 55 13.09 -4.68 0.55
C TYR A 55 13.88 -4.73 -0.76
N GLY A 56 15.13 -5.21 -0.70
CA GLY A 56 15.96 -5.40 -1.88
C GLY A 56 15.33 -6.35 -2.91
N LEU A 57 14.64 -7.40 -2.46
CA LEU A 57 13.93 -8.31 -3.35
C LEU A 57 12.76 -7.61 -4.05
N THR A 58 11.95 -6.82 -3.33
CA THR A 58 10.85 -6.05 -3.89
C THR A 58 11.35 -5.04 -4.93
N ILE A 59 12.43 -4.31 -4.61
CA ILE A 59 13.05 -3.33 -5.53
C ILE A 59 13.51 -4.00 -6.82
N ARG A 60 14.28 -5.08 -6.73
CA ARG A 60 14.73 -5.85 -7.92
C ARG A 60 13.56 -6.40 -8.74
N THR A 61 12.48 -6.80 -8.09
CA THR A 61 11.27 -7.26 -8.78
C THR A 61 10.61 -6.11 -9.55
N ALA A 62 10.57 -4.91 -8.97
CA ALA A 62 10.06 -3.72 -9.64
C ALA A 62 10.93 -3.29 -10.82
N GLU A 63 12.26 -3.35 -10.69
CA GLU A 63 13.19 -3.08 -11.79
C GLU A 63 12.92 -4.02 -12.97
N LYS A 64 12.85 -5.32 -12.70
CA LYS A 64 12.50 -6.31 -13.72
C LYS A 64 11.11 -6.08 -14.34
N ALA A 65 10.13 -5.64 -13.54
CA ALA A 65 8.81 -5.30 -14.04
C ALA A 65 8.87 -4.12 -15.03
N ARG A 66 9.64 -3.08 -14.72
CA ARG A 66 9.86 -1.92 -15.61
C ARG A 66 10.59 -2.29 -16.90
N GLU A 67 11.52 -3.25 -16.85
CA GLU A 67 12.23 -3.75 -18.04
C GLU A 67 11.36 -4.60 -18.95
N GLU A 68 10.46 -5.41 -18.38
CA GLU A 68 9.68 -6.41 -19.12
C GLU A 68 8.25 -6.00 -19.47
N THR A 69 7.79 -4.81 -19.00
CA THR A 69 6.44 -4.27 -19.24
C THR A 69 6.50 -2.79 -19.55
N GLU A 70 5.39 -2.23 -20.05
CA GLU A 70 5.22 -0.77 -20.26
C GLU A 70 4.51 -0.11 -19.06
N LEU A 71 4.45 -0.80 -17.91
CA LEU A 71 3.76 -0.31 -16.73
C LEU A 71 4.59 0.72 -15.97
N THR A 72 3.93 1.76 -15.48
CA THR A 72 4.47 2.57 -14.38
C THR A 72 4.46 1.72 -13.12
N VAL A 73 5.63 1.44 -12.54
CA VAL A 73 5.77 0.63 -11.32
C VAL A 73 6.39 1.47 -10.22
N ASN A 74 5.57 1.85 -9.23
CA ASN A 74 6.04 2.45 -8.00
C ASN A 74 6.31 1.36 -6.95
N VAL A 75 7.17 1.66 -5.98
CA VAL A 75 7.58 0.73 -4.92
C VAL A 75 7.24 1.31 -3.57
N ALA A 76 6.58 0.52 -2.73
CA ALA A 76 6.40 0.81 -1.31
C ALA A 76 7.08 -0.28 -0.48
N ILE A 77 7.87 0.14 0.49
CA ILE A 77 8.61 -0.76 1.40
C ILE A 77 8.46 -0.29 2.85
N GLY A 78 8.25 -1.24 3.74
CA GLY A 78 8.09 -0.96 5.16
C GLY A 78 7.94 -2.24 5.98
N PRO A 79 8.10 -2.16 7.32
CA PRO A 79 7.96 -3.32 8.16
C PRO A 79 6.47 -3.67 8.38
N TYR A 80 6.04 -4.78 7.80
CA TYR A 80 4.69 -5.30 7.96
C TYR A 80 4.33 -5.48 9.45
N PRO A 81 3.21 -4.92 9.93
CA PRO A 81 2.97 -4.80 11.38
C PRO A 81 2.85 -6.14 12.12
N VAL A 82 2.39 -7.21 11.46
CA VAL A 82 2.33 -8.54 12.09
C VAL A 82 3.73 -9.12 12.37
N THR A 83 4.75 -8.66 11.65
CA THR A 83 6.14 -9.07 11.89
C THR A 83 6.61 -8.67 13.29
N PHE A 84 6.12 -7.54 13.83
CA PHE A 84 6.38 -7.14 15.21
C PHE A 84 5.96 -8.22 16.22
N LEU A 85 4.77 -8.81 16.03
CA LEU A 85 4.26 -9.86 16.93
C LEU A 85 5.17 -11.10 16.93
N HIS A 86 5.63 -11.52 15.75
CA HIS A 86 6.55 -12.65 15.63
C HIS A 86 7.93 -12.35 16.24
N LEU A 87 8.45 -11.14 16.01
CA LEU A 87 9.71 -10.71 16.60
C LEU A 87 9.60 -10.63 18.13
N ARG A 88 8.51 -10.05 18.66
CA ARG A 88 8.25 -9.95 20.09
C ARG A 88 8.33 -11.30 20.78
N GLU A 89 7.73 -12.33 20.18
CA GLU A 89 7.78 -13.71 20.70
C GLU A 89 9.19 -14.31 20.63
N ALA A 90 9.95 -13.98 19.60
CA ALA A 90 11.27 -14.56 19.34
C ALA A 90 12.41 -13.90 20.15
N ILE A 91 12.38 -12.55 20.29
CA ILE A 91 13.52 -11.77 20.82
C ILE A 91 13.16 -10.79 21.95
N GLY A 92 11.88 -10.76 22.39
CA GLY A 92 11.37 -9.82 23.39
C GLY A 92 10.89 -8.50 22.79
N VAL A 93 10.02 -7.78 23.53
CA VAL A 93 9.26 -6.65 23.03
C VAL A 93 10.15 -5.45 22.68
N GLU A 94 11.08 -5.06 23.57
CA GLU A 94 11.94 -3.91 23.35
C GLU A 94 12.85 -4.09 22.12
N ARG A 95 13.45 -5.27 21.98
CA ARG A 95 14.29 -5.57 20.82
C ARG A 95 13.49 -5.66 19.54
N ALA A 96 12.29 -6.24 19.58
CA ALA A 96 11.40 -6.26 18.43
C ALA A 96 11.03 -4.85 17.99
N TYR A 97 10.70 -3.97 18.92
CA TYR A 97 10.43 -2.56 18.64
C TYR A 97 11.64 -1.87 17.98
N GLU A 98 12.84 -2.02 18.56
CA GLU A 98 14.07 -1.45 17.98
C GLU A 98 14.33 -1.93 16.55
N GLU A 99 14.14 -3.22 16.26
CA GLU A 99 14.33 -3.76 14.91
C GLU A 99 13.28 -3.24 13.92
N MET A 100 12.03 -3.05 14.35
CA MET A 100 10.99 -2.42 13.52
C MET A 100 11.30 -0.95 13.22
N ILE A 101 11.79 -0.18 14.20
CA ILE A 101 12.23 1.21 14.00
C ILE A 101 13.39 1.28 12.99
N LYS A 102 14.43 0.45 13.16
CA LYS A 102 15.53 0.36 12.20
C LYS A 102 15.06 -0.03 10.80
N ALA A 103 14.05 -0.89 10.70
CA ALA A 103 13.47 -1.28 9.41
C ALA A 103 12.75 -0.11 8.73
N VAL A 104 12.07 0.76 9.49
CA VAL A 104 11.52 2.03 8.97
C VAL A 104 12.64 2.94 8.50
N ASP A 105 13.72 3.10 9.27
CA ASP A 105 14.86 3.96 8.91
C ASP A 105 15.54 3.48 7.60
N ILE A 106 15.67 2.16 7.40
CA ILE A 106 16.16 1.61 6.13
C ILE A 106 15.20 1.94 4.99
N ALA A 107 13.89 1.78 5.19
CA ALA A 107 12.91 2.10 4.15
C ALA A 107 12.99 3.58 3.77
N ALA A 108 13.10 4.48 4.76
CA ALA A 108 13.29 5.91 4.54
C ALA A 108 14.57 6.22 3.76
N GLY A 109 15.70 5.57 4.11
CA GLY A 109 16.96 5.71 3.37
C GLY A 109 16.82 5.28 1.90
N LEU A 110 16.17 4.15 1.63
CA LEU A 110 15.93 3.68 0.26
C LEU A 110 14.97 4.59 -0.52
N VAL A 111 14.02 5.25 0.14
CA VAL A 111 13.19 6.30 -0.48
C VAL A 111 14.04 7.52 -0.84
N GLN A 112 14.91 7.99 0.04
CA GLN A 112 15.83 9.12 -0.22
C GLN A 112 16.80 8.82 -1.36
N GLU A 113 17.21 7.57 -1.53
CA GLU A 113 18.02 7.10 -2.65
C GLU A 113 17.22 6.95 -3.97
N GLY A 114 15.90 7.15 -3.93
CA GLY A 114 15.01 7.03 -5.09
C GLY A 114 14.68 5.59 -5.49
N MET A 115 15.04 4.60 -4.66
CA MET A 115 14.78 3.19 -4.92
C MET A 115 13.35 2.77 -4.60
N ALA A 116 12.65 3.53 -3.73
CA ALA A 116 11.24 3.36 -3.42
C ALA A 116 10.53 4.73 -3.41
N GLN A 117 9.20 4.74 -3.50
CA GLN A 117 8.39 5.94 -3.56
C GLN A 117 7.52 6.15 -2.31
N ALA A 118 7.39 5.13 -1.47
CA ALA A 118 6.55 5.18 -0.26
C ALA A 118 7.13 4.33 0.87
N ILE A 119 6.83 4.72 2.12
CA ILE A 119 7.03 3.87 3.30
C ILE A 119 5.73 3.10 3.54
N GLY A 120 5.78 1.78 3.46
CA GLY A 120 4.60 0.90 3.66
C GLY A 120 4.78 -0.50 3.07
N GLU A 121 4.01 -1.44 3.53
CA GLU A 121 2.98 -1.33 4.56
C GLU A 121 3.60 -1.19 5.96
N VAL A 122 3.04 -0.28 6.71
CA VAL A 122 3.34 -0.09 8.13
C VAL A 122 2.03 0.19 8.88
N GLY A 123 1.95 -0.03 10.16
CA GLY A 123 0.74 0.28 10.92
C GLY A 123 0.42 -0.71 12.02
N ARG A 124 -0.80 -1.26 12.01
CA ARG A 124 -1.35 -2.11 13.08
C ARG A 124 -1.68 -3.50 12.57
N PRO A 125 -1.65 -4.53 13.43
CA PRO A 125 -2.25 -5.83 13.10
C PRO A 125 -3.74 -5.64 12.72
N HIS A 126 -4.20 -6.39 11.71
CA HIS A 126 -5.59 -6.33 11.24
C HIS A 126 -6.57 -7.21 12.05
N PHE A 127 -6.09 -7.84 13.10
CA PHE A 127 -6.83 -8.69 14.03
C PHE A 127 -6.60 -8.23 15.47
N PRO A 128 -7.49 -8.62 16.43
CA PRO A 128 -7.33 -8.24 17.83
C PRO A 128 -5.98 -8.71 18.40
N CYS A 129 -5.26 -7.80 19.03
CA CYS A 129 -4.04 -8.04 19.79
C CYS A 129 -4.12 -7.37 21.17
N ASP A 130 -3.14 -7.63 22.03
CA ASP A 130 -3.07 -6.98 23.34
C ASP A 130 -2.75 -5.49 23.24
N GLU A 131 -3.01 -4.77 24.32
CA GLU A 131 -2.84 -3.32 24.40
C GLU A 131 -1.38 -2.90 24.16
N GLU A 132 -0.42 -3.62 24.74
CA GLU A 132 1.00 -3.37 24.56
C GLU A 132 1.42 -3.47 23.09
N ALA A 133 0.96 -4.51 22.37
CA ALA A 133 1.23 -4.64 20.93
C ALA A 133 0.62 -3.51 20.10
N MET A 134 -0.56 -3.03 20.49
CA MET A 134 -1.21 -1.89 19.83
C MET A 134 -0.46 -0.58 20.08
N GLU A 135 0.04 -0.36 21.31
CA GLU A 135 0.83 0.82 21.66
C GLU A 135 2.12 0.88 20.85
N PHE A 136 2.92 -0.19 20.85
CA PHE A 136 4.15 -0.26 20.05
C PHE A 136 3.88 -0.14 18.54
N SER A 137 2.81 -0.74 18.03
CA SER A 137 2.41 -0.59 16.63
C SER A 137 2.11 0.87 16.27
N ASN A 138 1.45 1.61 17.16
CA ASN A 138 1.20 3.04 16.99
C ASN A 138 2.49 3.88 17.04
N GLU A 139 3.43 3.55 17.91
CA GLU A 139 4.72 4.23 17.98
C GLU A 139 5.55 4.00 16.71
N ILE A 140 5.59 2.77 16.21
CA ILE A 140 6.26 2.42 14.95
C ILE A 140 5.61 3.19 13.79
N LEU A 141 4.27 3.22 13.72
CA LEU A 141 3.54 3.97 12.70
C LEU A 141 3.83 5.47 12.78
N LEU A 142 3.86 6.05 13.99
CA LEU A 142 4.19 7.46 14.18
C LEU A 142 5.61 7.78 13.74
N HIS A 143 6.58 6.89 14.02
CA HIS A 143 7.94 7.00 13.53
C HIS A 143 8.00 6.96 12.00
N ALA A 144 7.29 6.01 11.38
CA ALA A 144 7.21 5.93 9.92
C ALA A 144 6.61 7.19 9.28
N MET A 145 5.57 7.77 9.90
CA MET A 145 5.00 9.04 9.43
C MET A 145 5.98 10.21 9.55
N ARG A 146 6.79 10.28 10.62
CA ARG A 146 7.85 11.29 10.74
C ARG A 146 8.93 11.13 9.67
N SER A 147 9.40 9.91 9.48
CA SER A 147 10.37 9.59 8.43
C SER A 147 9.83 9.93 7.04
N ALA A 148 8.55 9.64 6.79
CA ALA A 148 7.89 9.99 5.53
C ALA A 148 7.77 11.51 5.32
N ALA A 149 7.50 12.28 6.37
CA ALA A 149 7.49 13.75 6.32
C ALA A 149 8.88 14.30 5.95
N GLU A 150 9.95 13.75 6.53
CA GLU A 150 11.33 14.12 6.21
C GLU A 150 11.73 13.76 4.78
N CYS A 151 11.26 12.61 4.28
CA CYS A 151 11.50 12.16 2.91
C CYS A 151 10.56 12.77 1.87
N SER A 152 9.52 13.51 2.29
CA SER A 152 8.44 14.02 1.43
C SER A 152 7.78 12.91 0.61
N CYS A 153 7.54 11.74 1.22
CA CYS A 153 6.93 10.57 0.57
C CYS A 153 5.63 10.15 1.28
N PRO A 154 4.74 9.38 0.63
CA PRO A 154 3.55 8.87 1.28
C PRO A 154 3.84 7.70 2.23
N VAL A 155 2.91 7.50 3.17
CA VAL A 155 2.82 6.29 4.02
C VAL A 155 1.62 5.47 3.59
N ILE A 156 1.81 4.15 3.43
CA ILE A 156 0.72 3.19 3.19
C ILE A 156 0.45 2.44 4.49
N ILE A 157 -0.76 2.64 5.04
CA ILE A 157 -1.15 2.08 6.34
C ILE A 157 -1.89 0.76 6.16
N HIS A 158 -1.35 -0.29 6.77
CA HIS A 158 -2.06 -1.53 7.09
C HIS A 158 -2.68 -1.44 8.48
N SER A 159 -3.93 -1.81 8.63
CA SER A 159 -4.59 -1.89 9.94
C SER A 159 -5.89 -2.68 9.84
N GLU A 160 -6.60 -2.78 10.97
CA GLU A 160 -7.99 -3.22 11.03
C GLU A 160 -8.86 -2.47 10.01
N SER A 161 -10.06 -3.02 9.72
CA SER A 161 -11.03 -2.34 8.86
C SER A 161 -11.34 -0.95 9.42
N ALA A 162 -11.09 0.09 8.61
CA ALA A 162 -11.20 1.47 9.08
C ALA A 162 -12.65 1.87 9.35
N THR A 163 -12.86 2.59 10.44
CA THR A 163 -14.06 3.39 10.73
C THR A 163 -13.72 4.87 10.58
N VAL A 164 -14.72 5.74 10.71
CA VAL A 164 -14.49 7.20 10.72
C VAL A 164 -13.54 7.58 11.86
N GLU A 165 -13.71 6.98 13.04
CA GLU A 165 -12.85 7.20 14.22
C GLU A 165 -11.40 6.71 13.97
N THR A 166 -11.24 5.58 13.26
CA THR A 166 -9.92 5.08 12.85
C THR A 166 -9.23 6.07 11.93
N MET A 167 -9.94 6.58 10.92
CA MET A 167 -9.42 7.59 9.98
C MET A 167 -9.05 8.87 10.71
N GLU A 168 -9.88 9.34 11.63
CA GLU A 168 -9.58 10.52 12.47
C GLU A 168 -8.33 10.29 13.33
N GLY A 169 -8.18 9.10 13.92
CA GLY A 169 -6.99 8.72 14.68
C GLY A 169 -5.71 8.81 13.84
N PHE A 170 -5.71 8.26 12.62
CA PHE A 170 -4.57 8.36 11.72
C PHE A 170 -4.29 9.79 11.25
N ALA A 171 -5.35 10.60 11.03
CA ALA A 171 -5.18 12.01 10.69
C ALA A 171 -4.49 12.80 11.83
N ARG A 172 -4.87 12.55 13.08
CA ARG A 172 -4.18 13.14 14.25
C ARG A 172 -2.72 12.69 14.36
N MET A 173 -2.42 11.42 14.03
CA MET A 173 -1.05 10.92 14.01
C MET A 173 -0.23 11.59 12.91
N ALA A 174 -0.79 11.79 11.72
CA ALA A 174 -0.14 12.52 10.63
C ALA A 174 0.19 13.96 11.05
N ASP A 175 -0.75 14.68 11.66
CA ASP A 175 -0.53 16.02 12.18
C ASP A 175 0.62 16.05 13.22
N ALA A 176 0.63 15.09 14.16
CA ALA A 176 1.68 14.98 15.19
C ALA A 176 3.06 14.62 14.60
N ALA A 177 3.08 13.97 13.45
CA ALA A 177 4.29 13.64 12.70
C ALA A 177 4.77 14.78 11.78
N GLY A 178 3.94 15.79 11.51
CA GLY A 178 4.20 16.81 10.50
C GLY A 178 4.05 16.32 9.06
N LEU A 179 3.36 15.20 8.86
CA LEU A 179 3.08 14.64 7.53
C LEU A 179 1.75 15.21 7.01
N GLU A 180 1.74 15.70 5.78
CA GLU A 180 0.50 16.14 5.14
C GLU A 180 -0.50 14.97 5.08
N ARG A 181 -1.73 15.20 5.52
CA ARG A 181 -2.78 14.15 5.55
C ARG A 181 -3.00 13.51 4.18
N GLY A 182 -2.92 14.29 3.10
CA GLY A 182 -3.00 13.80 1.72
C GLY A 182 -1.85 12.89 1.27
N MET A 183 -0.82 12.71 2.10
CA MET A 183 0.29 11.75 1.91
C MET A 183 0.08 10.46 2.72
N VAL A 184 -1.04 10.31 3.40
CA VAL A 184 -1.37 9.09 4.14
C VAL A 184 -2.40 8.28 3.38
N VAL A 185 -2.03 7.09 2.93
CA VAL A 185 -2.90 6.16 2.22
C VAL A 185 -3.35 5.06 3.17
N LYS A 186 -4.65 4.95 3.44
CA LYS A 186 -5.22 3.79 4.15
C LYS A 186 -5.54 2.70 3.14
N HIS A 187 -4.70 1.68 3.10
CA HIS A 187 -4.87 0.47 2.28
C HIS A 187 -6.10 -0.34 2.74
N LEU A 188 -6.74 -1.00 1.79
CA LEU A 188 -7.94 -1.85 1.96
C LEU A 188 -9.04 -1.14 2.78
N ALA A 189 -9.27 0.14 2.45
CA ALA A 189 -10.24 0.96 3.15
C ALA A 189 -11.68 0.69 2.68
N PRO A 190 -12.68 0.79 3.57
CA PRO A 190 -14.06 0.96 3.15
C PRO A 190 -14.21 2.33 2.44
N PRO A 191 -15.34 2.59 1.72
CA PRO A 191 -15.55 3.82 0.96
C PRO A 191 -15.83 5.05 1.85
N LEU A 192 -14.87 5.41 2.69
CA LEU A 192 -14.84 6.60 3.53
C LEU A 192 -14.15 7.73 2.77
N THR A 193 -14.80 8.24 1.71
CA THR A 193 -14.16 9.10 0.71
C THR A 193 -14.48 10.57 0.86
N THR A 194 -15.53 10.95 1.58
CA THR A 194 -15.80 12.37 1.84
C THR A 194 -14.75 12.94 2.80
N ARG A 195 -14.56 14.25 2.79
CA ARG A 195 -13.58 14.92 3.64
C ARG A 195 -13.89 14.74 5.14
N GLU A 196 -15.15 14.64 5.48
CA GLU A 196 -15.64 14.41 6.84
C GLU A 196 -15.37 13.00 7.33
N GLU A 197 -15.32 12.02 6.39
CA GLU A 197 -15.04 10.61 6.71
C GLU A 197 -13.55 10.28 6.66
N SER A 198 -12.83 10.83 5.68
CA SER A 198 -11.40 10.56 5.46
C SER A 198 -10.48 11.49 6.25
N PHE A 199 -10.98 12.63 6.74
CA PHE A 199 -10.18 13.69 7.37
C PHE A 199 -9.02 14.20 6.51
N GLY A 200 -9.13 14.02 5.19
CA GLY A 200 -8.10 14.38 4.20
C GLY A 200 -7.05 13.31 3.95
N LEU A 201 -7.18 12.11 4.54
CA LEU A 201 -6.41 10.93 4.17
C LEU A 201 -6.93 10.36 2.84
N ILE A 202 -6.13 9.53 2.19
CA ILE A 202 -6.47 8.89 0.93
C ILE A 202 -6.88 7.43 1.18
N PRO A 203 -8.19 7.09 1.09
CA PRO A 203 -8.61 5.70 1.13
C PRO A 203 -8.26 4.98 -0.17
N SER A 204 -7.64 3.80 -0.08
CA SER A 204 -7.44 2.89 -1.19
C SER A 204 -8.45 1.76 -1.07
N LEU A 205 -9.34 1.65 -2.06
CA LEU A 205 -10.53 0.82 -2.00
C LEU A 205 -10.31 -0.53 -2.69
N PRO A 206 -10.81 -1.64 -2.13
CA PRO A 206 -10.80 -2.89 -2.86
C PRO A 206 -11.58 -2.75 -4.18
N ALA A 207 -11.11 -3.40 -5.26
CA ALA A 207 -11.71 -3.35 -6.60
C ALA A 207 -13.08 -4.06 -6.66
N SER A 208 -13.90 -3.92 -5.62
CA SER A 208 -15.27 -4.40 -5.60
C SER A 208 -16.21 -3.37 -6.24
N ARG A 209 -17.21 -3.86 -7.00
CA ARG A 209 -18.18 -2.97 -7.65
C ARG A 209 -18.96 -2.13 -6.64
N SER A 210 -19.29 -2.71 -5.48
CA SER A 210 -20.05 -2.02 -4.44
C SER A 210 -19.24 -0.89 -3.80
N ALA A 211 -17.96 -1.13 -3.45
CA ALA A 211 -17.11 -0.12 -2.82
C ALA A 211 -16.89 1.08 -3.76
N ILE A 212 -16.53 0.80 -5.02
CA ILE A 212 -16.30 1.87 -6.01
C ILE A 212 -17.58 2.67 -6.28
N ARG A 213 -18.75 2.00 -6.45
CA ARG A 213 -20.03 2.70 -6.63
C ARG A 213 -20.37 3.61 -5.45
N GLN A 214 -20.17 3.14 -4.22
CA GLN A 214 -20.42 3.97 -3.04
C GLN A 214 -19.49 5.19 -3.01
N ALA A 215 -18.21 5.00 -3.30
CA ALA A 215 -17.25 6.10 -3.39
C ALA A 215 -17.64 7.12 -4.46
N LEU A 216 -18.01 6.67 -5.66
CA LEU A 216 -18.44 7.53 -6.75
C LEU A 216 -19.71 8.33 -6.40
N GLN A 217 -20.64 7.74 -5.65
CA GLN A 217 -21.87 8.43 -5.19
C GLN A 217 -21.57 9.47 -4.11
N LYS A 218 -20.62 9.19 -3.21
CA LYS A 218 -20.21 10.11 -2.15
C LYS A 218 -19.32 11.25 -2.66
N GLY A 219 -18.51 10.96 -3.69
CA GLY A 219 -17.43 11.86 -4.13
C GLY A 219 -16.18 11.74 -3.26
N GLY A 220 -15.24 12.66 -3.47
CA GLY A 220 -13.94 12.67 -2.79
C GLY A 220 -12.86 11.89 -3.56
N GLU A 221 -11.64 11.96 -3.05
CA GLU A 221 -10.49 11.28 -3.64
C GLU A 221 -10.34 9.87 -3.07
N PHE A 222 -9.99 8.92 -3.94
CA PHE A 222 -9.70 7.55 -3.54
C PHE A 222 -8.83 6.85 -4.59
N LEU A 223 -8.08 5.85 -4.15
CA LEU A 223 -7.38 4.90 -5.01
C LEU A 223 -8.16 3.59 -5.11
N ILE A 224 -7.81 2.76 -6.07
CA ILE A 224 -8.40 1.43 -6.25
C ILE A 224 -7.27 0.40 -6.21
N GLU A 225 -7.53 -0.75 -5.57
CA GLU A 225 -6.54 -1.80 -5.43
C GLU A 225 -7.13 -3.20 -5.51
N THR A 226 -6.30 -4.18 -5.85
CA THR A 226 -6.64 -5.60 -5.76
C THR A 226 -6.21 -6.20 -4.43
N ASP A 227 -5.19 -5.67 -3.80
CA ASP A 227 -4.44 -6.37 -2.77
C ASP A 227 -4.00 -7.77 -3.26
N PHE A 228 -3.62 -7.85 -4.55
CA PHE A 228 -3.21 -9.11 -5.15
C PHE A 228 -2.00 -9.68 -4.42
N ILE A 229 -2.16 -10.89 -3.90
CA ILE A 229 -1.09 -11.66 -3.27
C ILE A 229 -0.75 -12.81 -4.19
N ASP A 230 0.45 -12.77 -4.77
CA ASP A 230 0.97 -13.80 -5.67
C ASP A 230 1.41 -15.04 -4.87
N ASP A 231 0.45 -15.72 -4.25
CA ASP A 231 0.68 -16.89 -3.42
C ASP A 231 0.13 -18.17 -4.09
N PRO A 232 0.99 -19.03 -4.67
CA PRO A 232 0.53 -20.23 -5.35
C PRO A 232 -0.13 -21.26 -4.41
N GLN A 233 0.10 -21.16 -3.09
CA GLN A 233 -0.50 -22.05 -2.10
C GLN A 233 -1.89 -21.56 -1.67
N ARG A 234 -2.23 -20.30 -1.91
CA ARG A 234 -3.52 -19.70 -1.57
C ARG A 234 -4.12 -18.94 -2.74
N PRO A 235 -4.36 -19.60 -3.89
CA PRO A 235 -4.96 -18.94 -5.04
C PRO A 235 -6.35 -18.41 -4.66
N GLY A 236 -6.58 -17.13 -4.91
CA GLY A 236 -7.84 -16.46 -4.56
C GLY A 236 -7.95 -15.95 -3.12
N ALA A 237 -6.85 -15.93 -2.33
CA ALA A 237 -6.80 -15.27 -1.03
C ALA A 237 -7.06 -13.75 -1.12
N ALA A 238 -6.77 -13.17 -2.28
CA ALA A 238 -7.03 -11.79 -2.63
C ALA A 238 -7.69 -11.70 -4.01
N MET A 239 -7.98 -10.50 -4.49
CA MET A 239 -8.54 -10.33 -5.84
C MET A 239 -7.50 -10.66 -6.90
N ASP A 240 -7.94 -11.23 -8.03
CA ASP A 240 -7.05 -11.45 -9.18
C ASP A 240 -6.52 -10.11 -9.72
N VAL A 241 -5.27 -10.08 -10.14
CA VAL A 241 -4.54 -8.91 -10.63
C VAL A 241 -5.28 -8.14 -11.75
N VAL A 242 -6.13 -8.81 -12.54
CA VAL A 242 -6.91 -8.15 -13.60
C VAL A 242 -8.24 -7.54 -13.10
N SER A 243 -8.50 -7.55 -11.78
CA SER A 243 -9.78 -7.08 -11.25
C SER A 243 -9.94 -5.56 -11.38
N VAL A 244 -8.89 -4.76 -11.10
CA VAL A 244 -8.94 -3.30 -11.28
C VAL A 244 -9.23 -2.93 -12.75
N PRO A 245 -8.47 -3.39 -13.76
CA PRO A 245 -8.76 -3.06 -15.15
C PRO A 245 -10.17 -3.47 -15.60
N LYS A 246 -10.59 -4.69 -15.24
CA LYS A 246 -11.94 -5.17 -15.58
C LYS A 246 -13.02 -4.33 -14.90
N ARG A 247 -12.81 -3.91 -13.68
CA ARG A 247 -13.77 -3.11 -12.91
C ARG A 247 -13.92 -1.72 -13.48
N VAL A 248 -12.80 -1.01 -13.68
CA VAL A 248 -12.80 0.34 -14.27
C VAL A 248 -13.47 0.31 -15.64
N LYS A 249 -13.06 -0.61 -16.53
CA LYS A 249 -13.67 -0.76 -17.85
C LYS A 249 -15.17 -1.03 -17.79
N GLY A 250 -15.62 -1.93 -16.91
CA GLY A 250 -17.05 -2.27 -16.79
C GLY A 250 -17.89 -1.10 -16.27
N LEU A 251 -17.39 -0.33 -15.30
CA LEU A 251 -18.10 0.83 -14.77
C LEU A 251 -18.11 2.01 -15.76
N MET A 252 -17.05 2.18 -16.55
CA MET A 252 -17.04 3.17 -17.63
C MET A 252 -18.04 2.82 -18.75
N GLN A 253 -18.09 1.55 -19.15
CA GLN A 253 -19.04 1.09 -20.17
C GLN A 253 -20.50 1.25 -19.74
N SER A 254 -20.78 1.16 -18.44
CA SER A 254 -22.12 1.41 -17.88
C SER A 254 -22.41 2.91 -17.64
N GLY A 255 -21.44 3.79 -17.87
CA GLY A 255 -21.56 5.24 -17.60
C GLY A 255 -21.53 5.62 -16.12
N GLU A 256 -21.15 4.68 -15.25
CA GLU A 256 -21.08 4.90 -13.79
C GLU A 256 -19.74 5.52 -13.37
N PHE A 257 -18.71 5.44 -14.20
CA PHE A 257 -17.37 5.96 -13.94
C PHE A 257 -16.96 6.83 -15.14
N SER A 258 -16.78 8.13 -14.92
CA SER A 258 -16.41 9.05 -15.98
C SER A 258 -14.92 8.96 -16.35
N GLU A 259 -14.54 9.49 -17.51
CA GLU A 259 -13.12 9.62 -17.87
C GLU A 259 -12.36 10.48 -16.88
N GLU A 260 -12.93 11.60 -16.43
CA GLU A 260 -12.33 12.50 -15.44
C GLU A 260 -12.03 11.77 -14.12
N GLN A 261 -12.99 11.00 -13.60
CA GLN A 261 -12.81 10.19 -12.41
C GLN A 261 -11.73 9.12 -12.59
N ALA A 262 -11.67 8.49 -13.75
CA ALA A 262 -10.65 7.50 -14.06
C ALA A 262 -9.25 8.12 -14.17
N TYR A 263 -9.13 9.32 -14.74
CA TYR A 263 -7.87 10.07 -14.75
C TYR A 263 -7.45 10.48 -13.33
N SER A 264 -8.38 10.94 -12.51
CA SER A 264 -8.11 11.28 -11.10
C SER A 264 -7.55 10.09 -10.33
N CYS A 265 -8.25 8.94 -10.32
CA CYS A 265 -7.82 7.74 -9.58
C CYS A 265 -6.62 7.03 -10.21
N GLY A 266 -6.51 7.05 -11.54
CA GLY A 266 -5.54 6.23 -12.29
C GLY A 266 -4.24 6.94 -12.66
N GLN A 267 -4.19 8.26 -12.57
CA GLN A 267 -3.01 9.05 -12.97
C GLN A 267 -2.70 10.20 -12.02
N GLU A 268 -3.66 11.11 -11.77
CA GLU A 268 -3.37 12.36 -11.05
C GLU A 268 -3.02 12.09 -9.59
N LEU A 269 -3.83 11.29 -8.92
CA LEU A 269 -3.61 10.94 -7.53
C LEU A 269 -2.36 10.06 -7.32
N PRO A 270 -2.11 8.99 -8.12
CA PRO A 270 -0.83 8.29 -8.10
C PRO A 270 0.38 9.18 -8.38
N ALA A 271 0.30 10.10 -9.36
CA ALA A 271 1.39 11.01 -9.68
C ALA A 271 1.66 12.03 -8.55
N ARG A 272 0.63 12.47 -7.83
CA ARG A 272 0.77 13.33 -6.66
C ARG A 272 1.45 12.61 -5.50
N LEU A 273 1.10 11.35 -5.26
CA LEU A 273 1.62 10.54 -4.16
C LEU A 273 3.04 10.04 -4.43
N TYR A 274 3.24 9.42 -5.58
CA TYR A 274 4.47 8.66 -5.88
C TYR A 274 5.42 9.38 -6.83
N GLY A 275 5.06 10.57 -7.28
CA GLY A 275 5.81 11.31 -8.31
C GLY A 275 5.42 10.89 -9.73
N LYS A 276 5.89 11.65 -10.71
CA LYS A 276 5.77 11.26 -12.12
C LYS A 276 6.78 10.17 -12.40
N ALA A 277 6.31 9.01 -12.86
CA ALA A 277 7.15 8.00 -13.44
C ALA A 277 7.78 8.46 -14.74
#